data_3f7b93015fc5a627c9940d8da62fabe5
#
_entry.id   3f7b93015fc5a627c9940d8da62fabe5
#
_cell.length_a   1.000
_cell.length_b   1.000
_cell.length_c   1.000
_cell.angle_alpha   90.00
_cell.angle_beta   90.00
_cell.angle_gamma   90.00
#
_symmetry.space_group_name_H-M   'P 1'
#
loop_
_entity.id
_entity.type
_entity.pdbx_description
1 polymer ?
#
loop_
_entity_poly.entity_id
_entity_poly.type
_entity_poly.pdbx_seq_one_letter_code
_entity_poly.pdbx_strand_id
1 'polypeptide(L)'
;MKFGNVNIRPFTENDILNKVRWINDCENNKFLHYELPLDEDKTRAWFHKNKDRADRYDAIIEYDRNPVGVIGLLSIVDGRAEYYITLGESRYRGKGIARDASILLLKYAFDELDLLEVYLYTEVDNIPAQKLFEKCG
;
A
#
# COMPACT_ATOMS: atom_id res chain seq x y z
N MET A 1 -6.41 12.01 -4.19
CA MET A 1 -5.54 12.69 -3.19
C MET A 1 -4.13 12.83 -3.76
N LYS A 2 -3.61 14.02 -3.69
CA LYS A 2 -2.36 14.34 -4.40
C LYS A 2 -1.42 15.17 -3.52
N PHE A 3 -0.13 14.86 -3.60
CA PHE A 3 0.94 15.60 -2.94
C PHE A 3 2.10 15.72 -3.94
N GLY A 4 2.29 16.93 -4.51
CA GLY A 4 3.25 17.10 -5.61
C GLY A 4 2.88 16.23 -6.81
N ASN A 5 3.80 15.36 -7.23
CA ASN A 5 3.58 14.42 -8.33
C ASN A 5 3.05 13.06 -7.86
N VAL A 6 2.86 12.89 -6.54
CA VAL A 6 2.37 11.65 -5.95
C VAL A 6 0.86 11.73 -5.75
N ASN A 7 0.16 10.69 -6.16
CA ASN A 7 -1.27 10.54 -5.98
C ASN A 7 -1.57 9.13 -5.44
N ILE A 8 -2.64 9.01 -4.65
CA ILE A 8 -3.19 7.70 -4.34
C ILE A 8 -4.64 7.67 -4.82
N ARG A 9 -5.06 6.52 -5.34
CA ARG A 9 -6.41 6.29 -5.81
C ARG A 9 -6.87 4.88 -5.47
N PRO A 10 -8.18 4.61 -5.41
CA PRO A 10 -8.64 3.25 -5.11
C PRO A 10 -8.09 2.22 -6.09
N PHE A 11 -7.78 1.04 -5.57
CA PHE A 11 -7.37 -0.12 -6.37
C PHE A 11 -8.53 -0.57 -7.24
N THR A 12 -8.25 -0.88 -8.50
CA THR A 12 -9.26 -1.37 -9.46
C THR A 12 -8.83 -2.71 -10.05
N GLU A 13 -9.75 -3.37 -10.74
CA GLU A 13 -9.47 -4.62 -11.43
C GLU A 13 -8.31 -4.49 -12.43
N ASN A 14 -8.17 -3.32 -13.06
CA ASN A 14 -7.09 -3.06 -14.00
C ASN A 14 -5.70 -3.02 -13.36
N ASP A 15 -5.63 -2.99 -12.04
CA ASP A 15 -4.36 -2.93 -11.31
C ASP A 15 -3.84 -4.32 -10.91
N ILE A 16 -4.60 -5.39 -11.17
CA ILE A 16 -4.25 -6.74 -10.75
C ILE A 16 -2.92 -7.22 -11.35
N LEU A 17 -2.71 -7.01 -12.64
CA LEU A 17 -1.48 -7.43 -13.30
C LEU A 17 -0.25 -6.76 -12.70
N ASN A 18 -0.32 -5.47 -12.42
CA ASN A 18 0.77 -4.75 -11.77
C ASN A 18 1.03 -5.27 -10.37
N LYS A 19 -0.03 -5.53 -9.58
CA LYS A 19 0.12 -6.08 -8.23
C LYS A 19 0.81 -7.43 -8.28
N VAL A 20 0.38 -8.34 -9.15
CA VAL A 20 0.99 -9.66 -9.30
C VAL A 20 2.47 -9.53 -9.65
N ARG A 21 2.80 -8.68 -10.61
CA ARG A 21 4.19 -8.45 -11.03
C ARG A 21 5.03 -7.90 -9.88
N TRP A 22 4.52 -6.90 -9.17
CA TRP A 22 5.26 -6.26 -8.08
C TRP A 22 5.52 -7.20 -6.90
N ILE A 23 4.50 -7.94 -6.48
CA ILE A 23 4.63 -8.84 -5.32
C ILE A 23 5.52 -10.04 -5.66
N ASN A 24 5.51 -10.51 -6.90
CA ASN A 24 6.35 -11.64 -7.32
C ASN A 24 7.81 -11.24 -7.54
N ASP A 25 8.13 -9.95 -7.59
CA ASP A 25 9.51 -9.47 -7.70
C ASP A 25 10.22 -9.71 -6.37
N CYS A 26 11.33 -10.47 -6.40
CA CYS A 26 12.07 -10.83 -5.18
C CYS A 26 12.67 -9.61 -4.46
N GLU A 27 12.90 -8.50 -5.16
CA GLU A 27 13.33 -7.27 -4.51
C GLU A 27 12.23 -6.64 -3.66
N ASN A 28 10.97 -6.92 -3.99
CA ASN A 28 9.82 -6.36 -3.28
C ASN A 28 9.28 -7.28 -2.19
N ASN A 29 9.51 -8.60 -2.28
CA ASN A 29 8.81 -9.56 -1.43
C ASN A 29 9.62 -10.12 -0.25
N LYS A 30 10.83 -9.62 0.00
CA LYS A 30 11.71 -10.12 1.07
C LYS A 30 11.06 -10.14 2.45
N PHE A 31 10.24 -9.14 2.74
CA PHE A 31 9.63 -8.97 4.07
C PHE A 31 8.11 -9.05 4.01
N LEU A 32 7.54 -9.54 2.91
CA LEU A 32 6.10 -9.65 2.74
C LEU A 32 5.62 -11.05 3.11
N HIS A 33 4.41 -11.12 3.66
CA HIS A 33 3.79 -12.37 4.11
C HIS A 33 2.72 -12.80 3.11
N TYR A 34 3.13 -13.11 1.88
CA TYR A 34 2.26 -13.62 0.83
C TYR A 34 2.62 -15.07 0.51
N GLU A 35 1.61 -15.82 0.13
CA GLU A 35 1.82 -17.12 -0.50
C GLU A 35 2.32 -16.89 -1.92
N LEU A 36 3.59 -17.17 -2.19
CA LEU A 36 4.25 -16.86 -3.46
C LEU A 36 4.41 -18.10 -4.32
N PRO A 37 4.40 -17.91 -5.65
CA PRO A 37 4.11 -16.68 -6.37
C PRO A 37 2.62 -16.35 -6.38
N LEU A 38 2.28 -15.07 -6.51
CA LEU A 38 0.89 -14.68 -6.71
C LEU A 38 0.43 -15.13 -8.09
N ASP A 39 -0.83 -15.53 -8.16
CA ASP A 39 -1.50 -15.97 -9.38
C ASP A 39 -2.53 -14.91 -9.77
N GLU A 40 -2.59 -14.57 -11.06
CA GLU A 40 -3.53 -13.56 -11.54
C GLU A 40 -4.98 -13.92 -11.24
N ASP A 41 -5.37 -15.19 -11.51
CA ASP A 41 -6.75 -15.61 -11.31
C ASP A 41 -7.13 -15.60 -9.82
N LYS A 42 -6.24 -16.04 -8.94
CA LYS A 42 -6.47 -16.00 -7.49
C LYS A 42 -6.53 -14.56 -6.99
N THR A 43 -5.71 -13.68 -7.53
CA THR A 43 -5.70 -12.27 -7.17
C THR A 43 -6.98 -11.58 -7.64
N ARG A 44 -7.49 -11.94 -8.81
CA ARG A 44 -8.77 -11.45 -9.32
C ARG A 44 -9.92 -11.90 -8.42
N ALA A 45 -9.93 -13.16 -8.01
CA ALA A 45 -10.93 -13.68 -7.06
C ALA A 45 -10.85 -12.95 -5.72
N TRP A 46 -9.63 -12.70 -5.21
CA TRP A 46 -9.41 -11.90 -4.01
C TRP A 46 -10.01 -10.49 -4.17
N PHE A 47 -9.77 -9.84 -5.30
CA PHE A 47 -10.28 -8.50 -5.54
C PHE A 47 -11.81 -8.47 -5.51
N HIS A 48 -12.48 -9.39 -6.21
CA HIS A 48 -13.94 -9.43 -6.25
C HIS A 48 -14.54 -9.75 -4.89
N LYS A 49 -13.88 -10.57 -4.08
CA LYS A 49 -14.32 -10.90 -2.73
C LYS A 49 -14.20 -9.71 -1.78
N ASN A 50 -13.19 -8.85 -1.95
CA ASN A 50 -12.83 -7.84 -0.96
C ASN A 50 -13.15 -6.40 -1.37
N LYS A 51 -13.49 -6.13 -2.62
CA LYS A 51 -13.64 -4.75 -3.14
C LYS A 51 -14.67 -3.91 -2.43
N ASP A 52 -15.70 -4.53 -1.84
CA ASP A 52 -16.79 -3.82 -1.17
C ASP A 52 -16.70 -3.90 0.36
N ARG A 53 -15.62 -4.43 0.90
CA ARG A 53 -15.46 -4.55 2.35
C ARG A 53 -15.18 -3.19 2.97
N ALA A 54 -15.88 -2.91 4.08
CA ALA A 54 -15.68 -1.68 4.84
C ALA A 54 -14.48 -1.75 5.79
N ASP A 55 -13.96 -2.96 6.07
CA ASP A 55 -12.88 -3.16 7.02
C ASP A 55 -11.49 -3.13 6.39
N ARG A 56 -11.41 -2.70 5.11
CA ARG A 56 -10.13 -2.51 4.43
C ARG A 56 -10.22 -1.41 3.37
N TYR A 57 -9.08 -0.83 3.05
CA TYR A 57 -8.95 0.13 1.97
C TYR A 57 -7.67 -0.17 1.21
N ASP A 58 -7.79 -0.43 -0.08
CA ASP A 58 -6.67 -0.75 -0.96
C ASP A 58 -6.53 0.34 -2.02
N ALA A 59 -5.33 0.87 -2.19
CA ALA A 59 -5.08 1.96 -3.12
C ALA A 59 -3.82 1.71 -3.95
N ILE A 60 -3.76 2.40 -5.07
CA ILE A 60 -2.58 2.46 -5.93
C ILE A 60 -1.86 3.77 -5.70
N ILE A 61 -0.54 3.70 -5.61
CA ILE A 61 0.33 4.87 -5.63
C ILE A 61 0.68 5.18 -7.07
N GLU A 62 0.45 6.42 -7.47
CA GLU A 62 0.86 6.92 -8.79
C GLU A 62 1.92 8.01 -8.63
N TYR A 63 2.90 7.99 -9.52
CA TYR A 63 3.88 9.06 -9.65
C TYR A 63 3.87 9.54 -11.10
N ASP A 64 3.60 10.83 -11.30
CA ASP A 64 3.41 11.41 -12.63
C ASP A 64 2.39 10.61 -13.46
N ARG A 65 1.30 10.17 -12.80
CA ARG A 65 0.20 9.38 -13.39
C ARG A 65 0.55 7.92 -13.69
N ASN A 66 1.75 7.45 -13.34
CA ASN A 66 2.15 6.07 -13.56
C ASN A 66 2.00 5.27 -12.29
N PRO A 67 1.33 4.10 -12.31
CA PRO A 67 1.25 3.24 -11.14
C PRO A 67 2.64 2.74 -10.74
N VAL A 68 2.99 2.89 -9.47
CA VAL A 68 4.32 2.52 -8.96
C VAL A 68 4.27 1.64 -7.72
N GLY A 69 3.11 1.46 -7.11
CA GLY A 69 3.01 0.63 -5.92
C GLY A 69 1.60 0.52 -5.37
N VAL A 70 1.47 -0.23 -4.28
CA VAL A 70 0.22 -0.40 -3.54
C VAL A 70 0.37 0.11 -2.13
N ILE A 71 -0.72 0.59 -1.54
CA ILE A 71 -0.75 1.12 -0.19
C ILE A 71 -2.17 0.91 0.35
N GLY A 72 -2.31 0.74 1.65
CA GLY A 72 -3.65 0.58 2.18
C GLY A 72 -3.74 0.39 3.66
N LEU A 73 -4.97 0.11 4.09
CA LEU A 73 -5.35 -0.12 5.46
C LEU A 73 -6.09 -1.45 5.56
N LEU A 74 -5.78 -2.22 6.58
CA LEU A 74 -6.39 -3.52 6.86
C LEU A 74 -7.00 -3.53 8.25
N SER A 75 -7.95 -4.43 8.47
CA SER A 75 -8.54 -4.64 9.79
C SER A 75 -9.06 -3.34 10.42
N ILE A 76 -9.79 -2.56 9.63
CA ILE A 76 -10.37 -1.30 10.09
C ILE A 76 -11.50 -1.63 11.07
N VAL A 77 -11.26 -1.38 12.35
CA VAL A 77 -12.24 -1.66 13.42
C VAL A 77 -11.94 -0.78 14.63
N ASP A 78 -12.98 -0.30 15.29
CA ASP A 78 -12.89 0.48 16.54
C ASP A 78 -11.95 1.69 16.43
N GLY A 79 -11.93 2.36 15.28
CA GLY A 79 -11.10 3.54 15.06
C GLY A 79 -9.63 3.23 14.81
N ARG A 80 -9.27 1.97 14.55
CA ARG A 80 -7.90 1.52 14.32
C ARG A 80 -7.77 0.79 13.00
N ALA A 81 -6.61 0.83 12.40
CA ALA A 81 -6.31 0.08 11.19
C ALA A 81 -4.82 -0.23 11.09
N GLU A 82 -4.51 -1.33 10.41
CA GLU A 82 -3.14 -1.72 10.08
C GLU A 82 -2.76 -1.14 8.73
N TYR A 83 -1.59 -0.54 8.66
CA TYR A 83 -1.04 0.09 7.48
C TYR A 83 -0.15 -0.88 6.70
N TYR A 84 -0.22 -0.83 5.36
CA TYR A 84 0.74 -1.56 4.52
C TYR A 84 1.14 -0.70 3.31
N ILE A 85 2.33 -0.98 2.78
CA ILE A 85 2.83 -0.33 1.56
C ILE A 85 3.83 -1.25 0.84
N THR A 86 3.78 -1.25 -0.48
CA THR A 86 4.81 -1.84 -1.34
C THR A 86 5.05 -0.92 -2.52
N LEU A 87 6.24 -0.32 -2.61
CA LEU A 87 6.65 0.44 -3.78
C LEU A 87 7.23 -0.56 -4.78
N GLY A 88 6.46 -0.84 -5.83
CA GLY A 88 6.74 -1.97 -6.72
C GLY A 88 7.80 -1.72 -7.80
N GLU A 89 8.05 -0.45 -8.15
CA GLU A 89 8.98 -0.08 -9.21
C GLU A 89 10.28 0.44 -8.59
N SER A 90 11.34 -0.37 -8.64
CA SER A 90 12.60 -0.05 -7.97
C SER A 90 13.25 1.25 -8.46
N ARG A 91 13.03 1.62 -9.72
CA ARG A 91 13.58 2.85 -10.29
C ARG A 91 13.04 4.12 -9.62
N TYR A 92 11.94 4.02 -8.90
CA TYR A 92 11.33 5.16 -8.20
C TYR A 92 11.72 5.25 -6.73
N ARG A 93 12.56 4.32 -6.25
CA ARG A 93 13.02 4.35 -4.86
C ARG A 93 13.96 5.53 -4.63
N GLY A 94 13.97 6.04 -3.41
CA GLY A 94 14.84 7.15 -3.04
C GLY A 94 14.33 8.52 -3.46
N LYS A 95 13.09 8.62 -3.98
CA LYS A 95 12.50 9.90 -4.43
C LYS A 95 11.48 10.47 -3.44
N GLY A 96 11.34 9.86 -2.27
CA GLY A 96 10.35 10.31 -1.27
C GLY A 96 8.92 9.94 -1.59
N ILE A 97 8.68 9.09 -2.59
CA ILE A 97 7.33 8.72 -3.03
C ILE A 97 6.59 7.95 -1.93
N ALA A 98 7.25 7.00 -1.29
CA ALA A 98 6.64 6.21 -0.22
C ALA A 98 6.23 7.10 0.96
N ARG A 99 7.07 8.07 1.33
CA ARG A 99 6.74 9.04 2.38
C ARG A 99 5.53 9.88 2.01
N ASP A 100 5.50 10.43 0.80
CA ASP A 100 4.41 11.29 0.37
C ASP A 100 3.10 10.51 0.25
N ALA A 101 3.14 9.28 -0.28
CA ALA A 101 1.97 8.41 -0.34
C ALA A 101 1.46 8.05 1.05
N SER A 102 2.37 7.78 1.99
CA SER A 102 2.02 7.49 3.38
C SER A 102 1.32 8.67 4.05
N ILE A 103 1.81 9.89 3.81
CA ILE A 103 1.17 11.11 4.33
C ILE A 103 -0.25 11.24 3.77
N LEU A 104 -0.43 11.01 2.47
CA LEU A 104 -1.75 11.08 1.85
C LEU A 104 -2.70 10.03 2.45
N LEU A 105 -2.22 8.80 2.64
CA LEU A 105 -3.06 7.75 3.22
C LEU A 105 -3.43 8.05 4.66
N LEU A 106 -2.50 8.52 5.47
CA LEU A 106 -2.76 8.87 6.86
C LEU A 106 -3.75 10.01 6.96
N LYS A 107 -3.64 11.01 6.09
CA LYS A 107 -4.60 12.09 6.02
C LYS A 107 -6.00 11.57 5.69
N TYR A 108 -6.11 10.67 4.72
CA TYR A 108 -7.39 10.03 4.39
C TYR A 108 -7.95 9.25 5.58
N ALA A 109 -7.10 8.48 6.27
CA ALA A 109 -7.51 7.68 7.42
C ALA A 109 -8.08 8.54 8.55
N PHE A 110 -7.42 9.63 8.89
CA PHE A 110 -7.84 10.46 10.02
C PHE A 110 -8.97 11.43 9.63
N ASP A 111 -8.95 12.00 8.43
CA ASP A 111 -9.91 13.01 8.02
C ASP A 111 -11.20 12.41 7.45
N GLU A 112 -11.11 11.34 6.65
CA GLU A 112 -12.26 10.78 5.95
C GLU A 112 -12.83 9.55 6.64
N LEU A 113 -11.99 8.70 7.23
CA LEU A 113 -12.43 7.50 7.93
C LEU A 113 -12.57 7.69 9.44
N ASP A 114 -12.23 8.87 9.94
CA ASP A 114 -12.29 9.22 11.37
C ASP A 114 -11.55 8.23 12.26
N LEU A 115 -10.43 7.68 11.77
CA LEU A 115 -9.64 6.76 12.56
C LEU A 115 -8.90 7.51 13.67
N LEU A 116 -8.68 6.84 14.79
CA LEU A 116 -7.95 7.37 15.94
C LEU A 116 -6.50 6.90 15.94
N GLU A 117 -6.23 5.74 15.35
CA GLU A 117 -4.90 5.12 15.37
C GLU A 117 -4.67 4.32 14.11
N VAL A 118 -3.48 4.45 13.55
CA VAL A 118 -2.98 3.60 12.46
C VAL A 118 -1.69 2.97 12.94
N TYR A 119 -1.61 1.64 12.89
CA TYR A 119 -0.43 0.88 13.34
C TYR A 119 0.11 0.05 12.20
N LEU A 120 1.33 -0.43 12.36
CA LEU A 120 1.99 -1.26 11.36
C LEU A 120 2.85 -2.31 12.03
N TYR A 121 3.10 -3.37 11.28
CA TYR A 121 4.08 -4.38 11.63
C TYR A 121 5.18 -4.36 10.58
N THR A 122 6.42 -4.45 11.01
CA THR A 122 7.56 -4.55 10.09
C THR A 122 8.53 -5.59 10.64
N GLU A 123 9.17 -6.31 9.72
CA GLU A 123 10.22 -7.25 10.10
C GLU A 123 11.39 -6.50 10.74
N VAL A 124 12.03 -7.13 11.74
CA VAL A 124 13.15 -6.52 12.44
C VAL A 124 14.26 -6.11 11.49
N ASP A 125 14.49 -6.93 10.46
CA ASP A 125 15.56 -6.69 9.47
C ASP A 125 15.17 -5.71 8.37
N ASN A 126 13.92 -5.24 8.33
CA ASN A 126 13.46 -4.30 7.31
C ASN A 126 13.77 -2.86 7.71
N ILE A 127 15.05 -2.52 7.72
CA ILE A 127 15.52 -1.19 8.14
C ILE A 127 14.98 -0.05 7.25
N PRO A 128 14.91 -0.18 5.91
CA PRO A 128 14.34 0.90 5.09
C PRO A 128 12.90 1.24 5.45
N ALA A 129 12.07 0.23 5.75
CA ALA A 129 10.68 0.46 6.15
C ALA A 129 10.61 1.15 7.51
N GLN A 130 11.43 0.72 8.48
CA GLN A 130 11.48 1.35 9.81
C GLN A 130 11.85 2.82 9.71
N LYS A 131 12.86 3.17 8.89
CA LYS A 131 13.27 4.56 8.69
C LYS A 131 12.17 5.39 8.02
N LEU A 132 11.45 4.82 7.06
CA LEU A 132 10.32 5.49 6.43
C LEU A 132 9.27 5.87 7.46
N PHE A 133 8.87 4.91 8.29
CA PHE A 133 7.80 5.11 9.26
C PHE A 133 8.19 6.11 10.35
N GLU A 134 9.44 6.12 10.77
CA GLU A 134 9.96 7.13 11.70
C GLU A 134 9.83 8.54 11.13
N LYS A 135 10.04 8.73 9.81
CA LYS A 135 9.89 10.03 9.15
C LYS A 135 8.44 10.48 9.04
N CYS A 136 7.50 9.54 9.02
CA CYS A 136 6.07 9.86 8.93
C CYS A 136 5.44 10.14 10.31
N GLY A 137 6.16 9.87 11.36
CA GLY A 137 5.64 10.00 12.74
C GLY A 137 4.96 8.75 13.19
#